data_832cd94021b7d0ea1a4b61bdd4abff5b
#
_entry.id   832cd94021b7d0ea1a4b61bdd4abff5b
#
_cell.length_a   1.000
_cell.length_b   1.000
_cell.length_c   1.000
_cell.angle_alpha   90.00
_cell.angle_beta   90.00
_cell.angle_gamma   90.00
#
_symmetry.space_group_name_H-M   'P 1'
#
loop_
_entity.id
_entity.type
_entity.pdbx_description
1 polymer ?
#
loop_
_entity_poly.entity_id
_entity_poly.type
_entity_poly.pdbx_seq_one_letter_code
_entity_poly.pdbx_strand_id
1 'polypeptide(L)'
;FMEKFQVYRDIQARTGGDIYIGVVGPVRTGKSTFIRRFMELVALPEMEPAKQAEVRDQLPLSGSGKLITTVEPKFIPKEAVEVPLGDEQKVRIRLIDCVGFLVKDASGHIEEGKERMVKTPWFEKAIPFHEAAETGTRKVIEEHATIGLVITTDGSFGELPRENFAEAEAATINQLKKQR
;
A
#
# COMPACT_ATOMS: atom_id res chain seq x y z
N PHE A 1 0.84 -4.00 29.12
CA PHE A 1 -0.31 -3.15 28.71
C PHE A 1 0.08 -1.67 28.57
N MET A 2 0.89 -1.10 29.49
CA MET A 2 1.30 0.32 29.43
C MET A 2 2.24 0.66 28.28
N GLU A 3 3.15 -0.22 27.86
CA GLU A 3 4.09 0.02 26.75
C GLU A 3 3.39 0.17 25.38
N LYS A 4 2.34 -0.63 25.10
CA LYS A 4 1.58 -0.50 23.85
C LYS A 4 0.85 0.84 23.75
N PHE A 5 0.40 1.37 24.86
CA PHE A 5 -0.29 2.67 24.91
C PHE A 5 0.64 3.85 24.60
N GLN A 6 1.90 3.75 25.01
CA GLN A 6 2.92 4.77 24.73
C GLN A 6 3.26 4.84 23.23
N VAL A 7 3.37 3.70 22.56
CA VAL A 7 3.65 3.66 21.09
C VAL A 7 2.57 4.39 20.30
N TYR A 8 1.29 4.17 20.62
CA TYR A 8 0.20 4.87 19.92
C TYR A 8 0.18 6.36 20.19
N ARG A 9 0.47 6.80 21.42
CA ARG A 9 0.59 8.22 21.75
C ARG A 9 1.74 8.89 21.02
N ASP A 10 2.88 8.20 20.93
CA ASP A 10 4.04 8.70 20.20
C ASP A 10 3.76 8.82 18.70
N ILE A 11 3.08 7.85 18.12
CA ILE A 11 2.67 7.90 16.72
C ILE A 11 1.69 9.06 16.50
N GLN A 12 0.66 9.22 17.33
CA GLN A 12 -0.29 10.32 17.23
C GLN A 12 0.38 11.68 17.39
N ALA A 13 1.33 11.81 18.29
CA ALA A 13 2.07 13.06 18.49
C ALA A 13 2.93 13.44 17.27
N ARG A 14 3.53 12.45 16.60
CA ARG A 14 4.35 12.67 15.40
C ARG A 14 3.54 13.02 14.16
N THR A 15 2.31 12.55 14.06
CA THR A 15 1.48 12.65 12.84
C THR A 15 0.37 13.69 12.94
N GLY A 16 0.30 14.44 14.04
CA GLY A 16 -0.82 15.35 14.29
C GLY A 16 -2.17 14.65 14.52
N GLY A 17 -2.12 13.36 14.85
CA GLY A 17 -3.30 12.54 15.16
C GLY A 17 -3.72 11.55 14.06
N ASP A 18 -3.20 11.69 12.83
CA ASP A 18 -3.49 10.76 11.74
C ASP A 18 -2.41 9.69 11.61
N ILE A 19 -2.79 8.44 11.40
CA ILE A 19 -1.89 7.32 11.18
C ILE A 19 -1.94 6.92 9.70
N TYR A 20 -0.80 6.99 9.05
CA TYR A 20 -0.64 6.60 7.64
C TYR A 20 -0.07 5.19 7.57
N ILE A 21 -0.89 4.23 7.12
CA ILE A 21 -0.50 2.83 6.98
C ILE A 21 -0.09 2.56 5.54
N GLY A 22 1.21 2.49 5.28
CA GLY A 22 1.76 2.10 3.99
C GLY A 22 1.61 0.59 3.79
N VAL A 23 0.76 0.18 2.86
CA VAL A 23 0.59 -1.23 2.51
C VAL A 23 1.60 -1.57 1.41
N VAL A 24 2.68 -2.22 1.81
CA VAL A 24 3.84 -2.46 0.97
C VAL A 24 4.11 -3.96 0.79
N GLY A 25 4.95 -4.31 -0.15
CA GLY A 25 5.27 -5.71 -0.42
C GLY A 25 5.53 -5.92 -1.91
N PRO A 26 5.87 -7.15 -2.32
CA PRO A 26 6.04 -7.49 -3.73
C PRO A 26 4.76 -7.22 -4.54
N VAL A 27 4.90 -6.98 -5.82
CA VAL A 27 3.76 -6.87 -6.73
C VAL A 27 2.94 -8.18 -6.72
N ARG A 28 1.62 -8.09 -6.92
CA ARG A 28 0.68 -9.24 -6.98
C ARG A 28 0.59 -10.09 -5.71
N THR A 29 0.80 -9.50 -4.55
CA THR A 29 0.62 -10.18 -3.25
C THR A 29 -0.72 -9.92 -2.58
N GLY A 30 -1.62 -9.16 -3.24
CA GLY A 30 -2.94 -8.87 -2.70
C GLY A 30 -3.05 -7.59 -1.86
N LYS A 31 -2.11 -6.64 -2.00
CA LYS A 31 -2.13 -5.36 -1.28
C LYS A 31 -3.44 -4.59 -1.50
N SER A 32 -3.83 -4.39 -2.73
CA SER A 32 -5.07 -3.68 -3.08
C SER A 32 -6.32 -4.42 -2.58
N THR A 33 -6.31 -5.74 -2.62
CA THR A 33 -7.39 -6.58 -2.07
C THR A 33 -7.47 -6.42 -0.55
N PHE A 34 -6.34 -6.42 0.14
CA PHE A 34 -6.29 -6.16 1.59
C PHE A 34 -6.86 -4.77 1.92
N ILE A 35 -6.41 -3.73 1.23
CA ILE A 35 -6.90 -2.35 1.44
C ILE A 35 -8.42 -2.29 1.26
N ARG A 36 -8.94 -2.85 0.17
CA ARG A 36 -10.37 -2.89 -0.09
C ARG A 36 -11.13 -3.58 1.05
N ARG A 37 -10.71 -4.76 1.46
CA ARG A 37 -11.35 -5.54 2.52
C ARG A 37 -11.26 -4.86 3.87
N PHE A 38 -10.12 -4.29 4.21
CA PHE A 38 -9.95 -3.52 5.42
C PHE A 38 -10.93 -2.34 5.48
N MET A 39 -11.02 -1.56 4.40
CA MET A 39 -11.95 -0.45 4.33
C MET A 39 -13.41 -0.89 4.42
N GLU A 40 -13.79 -1.96 3.71
CA GLU A 40 -15.16 -2.49 3.73
C GLU A 40 -15.59 -3.00 5.11
N LEU A 41 -14.68 -3.63 5.84
CA LEU A 41 -15.00 -4.30 7.12
C LEU A 41 -14.77 -3.44 8.35
N VAL A 42 -13.83 -2.50 8.29
CA VAL A 42 -13.39 -1.75 9.48
C VAL A 42 -13.76 -0.27 9.40
N ALA A 43 -13.57 0.36 8.26
CA ALA A 43 -13.72 1.80 8.15
C ALA A 43 -15.12 2.23 7.68
N LEU A 44 -15.66 1.62 6.63
CA LEU A 44 -16.96 1.99 6.08
C LEU A 44 -18.12 1.85 7.07
N PRO A 45 -18.21 0.80 7.90
CA PRO A 45 -19.32 0.67 8.85
C PRO A 45 -19.42 1.81 9.86
N GLU A 46 -18.32 2.50 10.14
CA GLU A 46 -18.24 3.61 11.08
C GLU A 46 -18.55 4.98 10.44
N MET A 47 -18.80 5.01 9.14
CA MET A 47 -19.05 6.25 8.40
C MET A 47 -20.53 6.50 8.14
N GLU A 48 -20.87 7.77 8.01
CA GLU A 48 -22.19 8.19 7.50
C GLU A 48 -22.43 7.66 6.08
N PRO A 49 -23.66 7.25 5.71
CA PRO A 49 -23.97 6.62 4.43
C PRO A 49 -23.50 7.41 3.19
N ALA A 50 -23.62 8.73 3.20
CA ALA A 50 -23.17 9.57 2.09
C ALA A 50 -21.65 9.49 1.91
N LYS A 51 -20.90 9.47 3.00
CA LYS A 51 -19.43 9.34 2.98
C LYS A 51 -18.99 7.94 2.59
N GLN A 52 -19.76 6.91 2.98
CA GLN A 52 -19.47 5.54 2.54
C GLN A 52 -19.48 5.41 1.01
N ALA A 53 -20.46 6.01 0.33
CA ALA A 53 -20.54 5.97 -1.13
C ALA A 53 -19.31 6.62 -1.77
N GLU A 54 -18.92 7.81 -1.31
CA GLU A 54 -17.72 8.50 -1.79
C GLU A 54 -16.44 7.68 -1.59
N VAL A 55 -16.27 7.07 -0.44
CA VAL A 55 -15.09 6.27 -0.13
C VAL A 55 -15.07 4.97 -0.93
N ARG A 56 -16.23 4.33 -1.17
CA ARG A 56 -16.32 3.13 -2.03
C ARG A 56 -15.77 3.37 -3.43
N ASP A 57 -16.00 4.55 -3.99
CA ASP A 57 -15.49 4.92 -5.32
C ASP A 57 -13.97 5.12 -5.34
N GLN A 58 -13.36 5.33 -4.18
CA GLN A 58 -11.91 5.47 -4.03
C GLN A 58 -11.18 4.14 -3.80
N LEU A 59 -11.92 3.06 -3.50
CA LEU A 59 -11.31 1.76 -3.23
C LEU A 59 -10.63 1.18 -4.47
N PRO A 60 -9.48 0.55 -4.30
CA PRO A 60 -8.81 -0.10 -5.42
C PRO A 60 -9.68 -1.23 -5.96
N LEU A 61 -9.72 -1.35 -7.28
CA LEU A 61 -10.35 -2.50 -7.92
C LEU A 61 -9.53 -3.74 -7.56
N SER A 62 -10.19 -4.79 -7.08
CA SER A 62 -9.54 -6.07 -6.86
C SER A 62 -9.06 -6.60 -8.21
N GLY A 63 -7.74 -6.67 -8.37
CA GLY A 63 -7.13 -6.84 -9.67
C GLY A 63 -7.22 -8.26 -10.19
N SER A 64 -8.19 -8.50 -11.03
CA SER A 64 -8.16 -9.56 -12.04
C SER A 64 -7.48 -9.08 -13.33
N GLY A 65 -7.07 -7.82 -13.40
CA GLY A 65 -6.41 -7.23 -14.56
C GLY A 65 -4.93 -7.64 -14.66
N LYS A 66 -4.53 -8.10 -15.85
CA LYS A 66 -3.13 -8.42 -16.14
C LYS A 66 -2.22 -7.18 -16.18
N LEU A 67 -2.79 -5.98 -16.39
CA LEU A 67 -2.05 -4.74 -16.54
C LEU A 67 -2.03 -3.94 -15.24
N ILE A 68 -0.84 -3.54 -14.82
CA ILE A 68 -0.66 -2.57 -13.74
C ILE A 68 -0.81 -1.16 -14.33
N THR A 69 -1.83 -0.43 -13.93
CA THR A 69 -2.23 0.82 -14.61
C THR A 69 -1.55 2.07 -14.08
N THR A 70 -1.12 2.08 -12.81
CA THR A 70 -0.49 3.24 -12.19
C THR A 70 0.70 2.84 -11.33
N VAL A 71 1.69 3.71 -11.26
CA VAL A 71 2.87 3.58 -10.41
C VAL A 71 2.86 4.54 -9.23
N GLU A 72 1.96 5.52 -9.24
CA GLU A 72 1.85 6.49 -8.16
C GLU A 72 1.15 5.91 -6.94
N PRO A 73 1.65 6.21 -5.73
CA PRO A 73 0.95 5.86 -4.51
C PRO A 73 -0.44 6.50 -4.44
N LYS A 74 -1.39 5.77 -3.89
CA LYS A 74 -2.76 6.27 -3.65
C LYS A 74 -3.06 6.28 -2.18
N PHE A 75 -3.52 7.42 -1.68
CA PHE A 75 -4.05 7.56 -0.32
C PHE A 75 -5.53 7.19 -0.30
N ILE A 76 -5.90 6.25 0.56
CA ILE A 76 -7.24 5.69 0.65
C ILE A 76 -7.71 5.70 2.11
N PRO A 77 -8.77 6.40 2.43
CA PRO A 77 -9.44 7.41 1.61
C PRO A 77 -8.62 8.69 1.48
N LYS A 78 -9.10 9.63 0.67
CA LYS A 78 -8.43 10.94 0.49
C LYS A 78 -8.28 11.72 1.78
N GLU A 79 -9.28 11.61 2.67
CA GLU A 79 -9.24 12.16 4.02
C GLU A 79 -9.16 11.03 5.05
N ALA A 80 -8.42 11.25 6.13
CA ALA A 80 -8.33 10.28 7.20
C ALA A 80 -9.69 10.00 7.83
N VAL A 81 -9.93 8.74 8.18
CA VAL A 81 -11.17 8.28 8.80
C VAL A 81 -10.93 7.71 10.17
N GLU A 82 -11.92 7.89 11.05
CA GLU A 82 -11.89 7.29 12.37
C GLU A 82 -12.26 5.82 12.27
N VAL A 83 -11.47 4.99 12.91
CA VAL A 83 -11.76 3.57 13.11
C VAL A 83 -11.64 3.21 14.59
N PRO A 84 -12.43 2.26 15.09
CA PRO A 84 -12.34 1.83 16.48
C PRO A 84 -11.03 1.10 16.74
N LEU A 85 -10.43 1.38 17.90
CA LEU A 85 -9.25 0.69 18.42
C LEU A 85 -9.57 0.15 19.81
N GLY A 86 -10.31 -0.96 19.87
CA GLY A 86 -10.87 -1.50 21.11
C GLY A 86 -12.15 -0.76 21.54
N ASP A 87 -12.54 -0.91 22.80
CA ASP A 87 -13.89 -0.56 23.25
C ASP A 87 -14.13 0.95 23.42
N GLU A 88 -13.08 1.74 23.70
CA GLU A 88 -13.24 3.17 24.03
C GLU A 88 -12.37 4.12 23.21
N GLN A 89 -11.55 3.59 22.29
CA GLN A 89 -10.58 4.40 21.55
C GLN A 89 -10.86 4.41 20.06
N LYS A 90 -10.64 5.55 19.46
CA LYS A 90 -10.67 5.73 18.02
C LYS A 90 -9.34 6.27 17.54
N VAL A 91 -8.93 5.83 16.37
CA VAL A 91 -7.75 6.36 15.68
C VAL A 91 -8.15 6.84 14.30
N ARG A 92 -7.52 7.90 13.85
CA ARG A 92 -7.70 8.40 12.48
C ARG A 92 -6.64 7.78 11.60
N ILE A 93 -7.06 7.11 10.53
CA ILE A 93 -6.17 6.40 9.64
C ILE A 93 -6.37 6.78 8.18
N ARG A 94 -5.30 6.63 7.41
CA ARG A 94 -5.31 6.51 5.95
C ARG A 94 -4.46 5.31 5.55
N LEU A 95 -4.91 4.57 4.56
CA LEU A 95 -4.10 3.54 3.92
C LEU A 95 -3.39 4.15 2.71
N ILE A 96 -2.22 3.65 2.38
CA ILE A 96 -1.46 4.06 1.20
C ILE A 96 -1.20 2.82 0.38
N ASP A 97 -1.80 2.77 -0.81
CA ASP A 97 -1.54 1.71 -1.79
C ASP A 97 -0.36 2.08 -2.68
N CYS A 98 0.47 1.12 -3.02
CA CYS A 98 1.57 1.27 -3.97
C CYS A 98 1.71 0.00 -4.82
N VAL A 99 2.45 0.09 -5.91
CA VAL A 99 2.70 -1.07 -6.78
C VAL A 99 3.47 -2.16 -6.05
N GLY A 100 4.51 -1.80 -5.34
CA GLY A 100 5.46 -2.71 -4.74
C GLY A 100 6.69 -2.96 -5.64
N PHE A 101 7.66 -3.68 -5.10
CA PHE A 101 8.81 -4.13 -5.88
C PHE A 101 8.40 -5.23 -6.85
N LEU A 102 8.96 -5.18 -8.07
CA LEU A 102 8.65 -6.17 -9.09
C LEU A 102 9.18 -7.56 -8.72
N VAL A 103 8.46 -8.55 -9.14
CA VAL A 103 8.74 -9.97 -8.90
C VAL A 103 9.24 -10.58 -10.21
N LYS A 104 10.19 -11.48 -10.11
CA LYS A 104 10.71 -12.24 -11.25
C LYS A 104 9.55 -12.91 -12.00
N ASP A 105 9.57 -12.81 -13.31
CA ASP A 105 8.57 -13.36 -14.23
C ASP A 105 7.14 -12.79 -14.09
N ALA A 106 6.95 -11.73 -13.26
CA ALA A 106 5.67 -11.04 -13.20
C ALA A 106 5.37 -10.33 -14.52
N SER A 107 4.14 -10.46 -14.97
CA SER A 107 3.62 -9.72 -16.13
C SER A 107 2.97 -8.40 -15.71
N GLY A 108 2.67 -7.55 -16.70
CA GLY A 108 1.92 -6.31 -16.49
C GLY A 108 2.76 -5.03 -16.58
N HIS A 109 4.08 -5.16 -16.62
CA HIS A 109 5.01 -4.06 -16.90
C HIS A 109 5.64 -4.16 -18.30
N ILE A 110 5.37 -5.24 -19.02
CA ILE A 110 5.84 -5.48 -20.40
C ILE A 110 4.68 -5.24 -21.37
N GLU A 111 4.94 -4.51 -22.43
CA GLU A 111 4.02 -4.26 -23.53
C GLU A 111 4.77 -4.45 -24.85
N GLU A 112 4.22 -5.23 -25.78
CA GLU A 112 4.86 -5.57 -27.05
C GLU A 112 6.32 -6.09 -26.94
N GLY A 113 6.60 -6.87 -25.91
CA GLY A 113 7.91 -7.47 -25.66
C GLY A 113 8.95 -6.49 -25.10
N LYS A 114 8.57 -5.26 -24.78
CA LYS A 114 9.44 -4.25 -24.18
C LYS A 114 8.86 -3.77 -22.85
N GLU A 115 9.74 -3.37 -21.96
CA GLU A 115 9.30 -2.74 -20.72
C GLU A 115 8.62 -1.39 -21.01
N ARG A 116 7.49 -1.18 -20.36
CA ARG A 116 6.74 0.07 -20.47
C ARG A 116 7.53 1.23 -19.91
N MET A 117 7.49 2.33 -20.63
CA MET A 117 7.97 3.63 -20.13
C MET A 117 6.78 4.41 -19.57
N VAL A 118 6.94 4.98 -18.39
CA VAL A 118 5.88 5.70 -17.67
C VAL A 118 6.35 7.09 -17.25
N LYS A 119 5.43 8.04 -17.30
CA LYS A 119 5.64 9.38 -16.72
C LYS A 119 5.24 9.33 -15.25
N THR A 120 6.00 10.01 -14.42
CA THR A 120 5.74 10.15 -12.99
C THR A 120 5.93 11.61 -12.57
N PRO A 121 5.36 12.04 -11.45
CA PRO A 121 5.57 13.40 -10.93
C PRO A 121 7.02 13.67 -10.49
N TRP A 122 7.84 12.62 -10.34
CA TRP A 122 9.18 12.71 -9.77
C TRP A 122 10.29 12.90 -10.79
N PHE A 123 9.98 12.67 -12.08
CA PHE A 123 10.97 12.75 -13.16
C PHE A 123 10.41 13.52 -14.35
N GLU A 124 11.25 14.34 -14.96
CA GLU A 124 10.86 15.12 -16.16
C GLU A 124 10.59 14.26 -17.39
N LYS A 125 11.33 13.15 -17.50
CA LYS A 125 11.23 12.19 -18.60
C LYS A 125 10.53 10.92 -18.17
N ALA A 126 9.95 10.21 -19.13
CA ALA A 126 9.45 8.85 -18.90
C ALA A 126 10.61 7.93 -18.53
N ILE A 127 10.39 7.08 -17.56
CA ILE A 127 11.34 6.10 -17.04
C ILE A 127 10.78 4.68 -17.14
N PRO A 128 11.60 3.63 -17.05
CA PRO A 128 11.12 2.26 -17.04
C PRO A 128 10.14 2.01 -15.90
N PHE A 129 9.14 1.17 -16.16
CA PHE A 129 8.08 0.88 -15.19
C PHE A 129 8.63 0.37 -13.85
N HIS A 130 9.62 -0.54 -13.88
CA HIS A 130 10.21 -1.09 -12.65
C HIS A 130 10.82 0.02 -11.76
N GLU A 131 11.53 0.94 -12.37
CA GLU A 131 12.16 2.07 -11.68
C GLU A 131 11.12 3.00 -11.06
N ALA A 132 10.04 3.27 -11.79
CA ALA A 132 8.93 4.06 -11.28
C ALA A 132 8.20 3.36 -10.11
N ALA A 133 7.97 2.05 -10.21
CA ALA A 133 7.34 1.25 -9.17
C ALA A 133 8.18 1.20 -7.89
N GLU A 134 9.49 1.00 -8.03
CA GLU A 134 10.43 1.05 -6.90
C GLU A 134 10.48 2.43 -6.24
N THR A 135 10.56 3.48 -7.05
CA THR A 135 10.57 4.86 -6.54
C THR A 135 9.30 5.18 -5.78
N GLY A 136 8.13 4.86 -6.33
CA GLY A 136 6.86 5.05 -5.65
C GLY A 136 6.76 4.28 -4.34
N THR A 137 7.22 3.03 -4.32
CA THR A 137 7.23 2.20 -3.11
C THR A 137 8.17 2.76 -2.04
N ARG A 138 9.37 3.20 -2.42
CA ARG A 138 10.30 3.85 -1.49
C ARG A 138 9.72 5.13 -0.92
N LYS A 139 9.07 5.96 -1.72
CA LYS A 139 8.43 7.19 -1.24
C LYS A 139 7.32 6.91 -0.22
N VAL A 140 6.53 5.85 -0.41
CA VAL A 140 5.57 5.43 0.62
C VAL A 140 6.26 5.14 1.94
N ILE A 141 7.34 4.37 1.90
CA ILE A 141 8.08 3.95 3.10
C ILE A 141 8.80 5.13 3.76
N GLU A 142 9.49 5.95 2.98
CA GLU A 142 10.40 6.99 3.49
C GLU A 142 9.68 8.29 3.85
N GLU A 143 8.69 8.70 3.05
CA GLU A 143 8.12 10.03 3.13
C GLU A 143 6.69 10.06 3.68
N HIS A 144 5.91 8.99 3.51
CA HIS A 144 4.46 9.03 3.75
C HIS A 144 3.98 8.15 4.89
N ALA A 145 4.51 6.93 5.02
CA ALA A 145 3.98 5.97 5.97
C ALA A 145 4.46 6.21 7.40
N THR A 146 3.53 6.20 8.35
CA THR A 146 3.84 6.14 9.78
C THR A 146 4.15 4.71 10.20
N ILE A 147 3.41 3.75 9.61
CA ILE A 147 3.55 2.31 9.82
C ILE A 147 3.61 1.64 8.46
N GLY A 148 4.57 0.75 8.27
CA GLY A 148 4.64 -0.13 7.10
C GLY A 148 4.01 -1.48 7.40
N LEU A 149 2.99 -1.86 6.63
CA LEU A 149 2.36 -3.17 6.67
C LEU A 149 2.81 -3.97 5.45
N VAL A 150 3.57 -5.04 5.68
CA VAL A 150 4.06 -5.89 4.60
C VAL A 150 3.04 -6.97 4.27
N ILE A 151 2.57 -6.98 3.03
CA ILE A 151 1.74 -8.06 2.47
C ILE A 151 2.60 -8.89 1.54
N THR A 152 2.65 -10.17 1.79
CA THR A 152 3.35 -11.14 0.95
C THR A 152 2.45 -12.34 0.65
N THR A 153 2.97 -13.36 -0.02
CA THR A 153 2.23 -14.55 -0.42
C THR A 153 3.01 -15.81 -0.14
N ASP A 154 2.30 -16.89 0.12
CA ASP A 154 2.86 -18.24 0.21
C ASP A 154 2.96 -18.95 -1.15
N GLY A 155 2.54 -18.27 -2.24
CA GLY A 155 2.53 -18.81 -3.59
C GLY A 155 1.33 -19.70 -3.92
N SER A 156 0.37 -19.86 -3.00
CA SER A 156 -0.82 -20.71 -3.21
C SER A 156 -1.85 -20.09 -4.16
N PHE A 157 -1.80 -18.80 -4.37
CA PHE A 157 -2.67 -18.06 -5.30
C PHE A 157 -1.86 -17.43 -6.43
N GLY A 158 -2.38 -17.55 -7.65
CA GLY A 158 -1.78 -16.97 -8.84
C GLY A 158 -0.86 -17.92 -9.60
N GLU A 159 -0.16 -17.37 -10.59
CA GLU A 159 0.64 -18.12 -11.55
C GLU A 159 2.13 -18.21 -11.18
N LEU A 160 2.57 -17.42 -10.19
CA LEU A 160 3.98 -17.32 -9.81
C LEU A 160 4.28 -18.15 -8.57
N PRO A 161 5.35 -18.97 -8.59
CA PRO A 161 5.76 -19.76 -7.45
C PRO A 161 6.32 -18.88 -6.33
N ARG A 162 6.27 -19.39 -5.09
CA ARG A 162 6.71 -18.66 -3.87
C ARG A 162 8.13 -18.11 -3.97
N GLU A 163 9.04 -18.86 -4.52
CA GLU A 163 10.46 -18.50 -4.65
C GLU A 163 10.68 -17.23 -5.50
N ASN A 164 9.81 -16.93 -6.44
CA ASN A 164 9.93 -15.73 -7.27
C ASN A 164 9.70 -14.42 -6.48
N PHE A 165 9.05 -14.51 -5.33
CA PHE A 165 8.77 -13.35 -4.47
C PHE A 165 9.89 -13.02 -3.48
N ALA A 166 10.83 -13.91 -3.25
CA ALA A 166 11.83 -13.79 -2.18
C ALA A 166 12.68 -12.53 -2.29
N GLU A 167 13.14 -12.17 -3.47
CA GLU A 167 13.98 -10.99 -3.69
C GLU A 167 13.22 -9.68 -3.44
N ALA A 168 12.03 -9.54 -4.00
CA ALA A 168 11.17 -8.37 -3.81
C ALA A 168 10.69 -8.22 -2.36
N GLU A 169 10.44 -9.34 -1.67
CA GLU A 169 10.11 -9.36 -0.25
C GLU A 169 11.29 -8.88 0.59
N ALA A 170 12.48 -9.38 0.33
CA ALA A 170 13.70 -8.94 1.00
C ALA A 170 13.98 -7.45 0.76
N ALA A 171 13.79 -6.95 -0.45
CA ALA A 171 13.94 -5.54 -0.79
C ALA A 171 12.95 -4.67 0.01
N THR A 172 11.69 -5.09 0.12
CA THR A 172 10.66 -4.40 0.91
C THR A 172 11.05 -4.32 2.39
N ILE A 173 11.43 -5.45 2.98
CA ILE A 173 11.79 -5.54 4.40
C ILE A 173 13.05 -4.72 4.69
N ASN A 174 14.05 -4.79 3.83
CA ASN A 174 15.28 -4.03 3.99
C ASN A 174 15.03 -2.52 3.90
N GLN A 175 14.14 -2.07 3.02
CA GLN A 175 13.79 -0.67 2.91
C GLN A 175 13.07 -0.17 4.18
N LEU A 176 12.16 -0.95 4.74
CA LEU A 176 11.49 -0.63 6.01
C LEU A 176 12.47 -0.57 7.18
N LYS A 177 13.44 -1.48 7.24
CA LYS A 177 14.45 -1.48 8.32
C LYS A 177 15.36 -0.26 8.33
N LYS A 178 15.58 0.38 7.18
CA LYS A 178 16.39 1.61 7.07
C LYS A 178 15.72 2.82 7.73
N GLN A 179 14.40 2.76 7.98
CA GLN A 179 13.62 3.85 8.57
C GLN A 179 13.56 3.81 10.11
N ARG A 180 14.30 2.93 10.76
CA ARG A 180 14.38 2.82 12.22
C ARG A 180 15.47 3.68 12.83
#